data_c4a0bebc7d80b421db2ddfebc4ece827
#
_entry.id   c4a0bebc7d80b421db2ddfebc4ece827
#
_cell.length_a   1.000
_cell.length_b   1.000
_cell.length_c   1.000
_cell.angle_alpha   90.00
_cell.angle_beta   90.00
_cell.angle_gamma   90.00
#
_symmetry.space_group_name_H-M   'P 1'
#
loop_
_entity.id
_entity.type
_entity.pdbx_description
1 polymer ?
#
loop_
_entity_poly.entity_id
_entity_poly.type
_entity_poly.pdbx_seq_one_letter_code
_entity_poly.pdbx_strand_id
1 'polypeptide(L)'
;CKLCQAPFRGPGGAIFGRYGFAPWPKNPNICGRCFRAMETATRSCPRSVDGSIAGAEIELSMLFADVRGSSKIARTMSSVEFTRLMNRFYRVSSDVLFGMNAIVEKFVGDEVVGLFIPMLTGPEHARVAVETAQALLQATGHGTAEGPWVPLGAAVHTGRAFVGIVSSGANSDFTALGDPLNAAAHLASHAAVGEILVSVAAASSSGIDATRAERRDLSLKGHPMDAFVLGVSDAAAAS
;
A
#
# COMPACT_ATOMS: atom_id res chain seq x y z
N CYS A 1 16.24 -4.72 11.80
CA CYS A 1 15.59 -5.50 10.74
C CYS A 1 14.66 -6.57 11.33
N LYS A 2 13.40 -6.59 10.95
CA LYS A 2 12.43 -7.58 11.47
C LYS A 2 12.73 -9.03 11.06
N LEU A 3 13.42 -9.25 9.96
CA LEU A 3 13.74 -10.59 9.48
C LEU A 3 15.03 -11.17 10.10
N CYS A 4 16.12 -10.40 10.11
CA CYS A 4 17.41 -10.91 10.62
C CYS A 4 17.87 -10.25 11.92
N GLN A 5 17.04 -9.39 12.51
CA GLN A 5 17.29 -8.67 13.76
C GLN A 5 18.55 -7.76 13.76
N ALA A 6 19.15 -7.49 12.60
CA ALA A 6 20.27 -6.57 12.51
C ALA A 6 19.85 -5.17 12.98
N PRO A 7 20.67 -4.50 13.82
CA PRO A 7 20.37 -3.17 14.33
C PRO A 7 20.48 -2.12 13.22
N PHE A 8 19.55 -1.15 13.19
CA PHE A 8 19.57 -0.01 12.27
C PHE A 8 20.08 1.28 12.93
N ARG A 9 20.20 1.32 14.25
CA ARG A 9 20.60 2.50 15.04
C ARG A 9 21.74 2.18 15.98
N GLY A 10 22.41 3.21 16.48
CA GLY A 10 23.54 3.10 17.40
C GLY A 10 24.84 2.63 16.71
N PRO A 11 25.91 2.35 17.48
CA PRO A 11 27.21 1.93 16.93
C PRO A 11 27.12 0.68 16.05
N GLY A 12 26.28 -0.28 16.41
CA GLY A 12 26.02 -1.49 15.62
C GLY A 12 25.39 -1.14 14.26
N GLY A 13 24.42 -0.20 14.21
CA GLY A 13 23.76 0.21 12.96
C GLY A 13 24.75 0.78 11.94
N ALA A 14 25.74 1.56 12.38
CA ALA A 14 26.77 2.13 11.50
C ALA A 14 27.66 1.05 10.91
N ILE A 15 28.06 0.05 11.70
CA ILE A 15 28.87 -1.08 11.24
C ILE A 15 28.08 -1.97 10.28
N PHE A 16 26.91 -2.42 10.69
CA PHE A 16 26.06 -3.31 9.88
C PHE A 16 25.58 -2.66 8.58
N GLY A 17 25.35 -1.34 8.57
CA GLY A 17 24.96 -0.60 7.38
C GLY A 17 25.98 -0.74 6.23
N ARG A 18 27.28 -0.74 6.54
CA ARG A 18 28.37 -0.94 5.55
C ARG A 18 28.35 -2.33 4.90
N TYR A 19 27.78 -3.32 5.56
CA TYR A 19 27.65 -4.69 5.06
C TYR A 19 26.28 -4.97 4.40
N GLY A 20 25.53 -3.91 4.02
CA GLY A 20 24.26 -4.04 3.33
C GLY A 20 23.04 -4.29 4.23
N PHE A 21 23.19 -4.10 5.54
CA PHE A 21 22.09 -4.17 6.51
C PHE A 21 21.39 -2.81 6.72
N ALA A 22 21.65 -1.82 5.87
CA ALA A 22 20.89 -0.57 5.88
C ALA A 22 19.41 -0.82 5.63
N PRO A 23 18.50 0.02 6.19
CA PRO A 23 17.09 -0.05 5.91
C PRO A 23 16.78 -0.01 4.41
N TRP A 24 15.84 -0.87 3.97
CA TRP A 24 15.38 -0.84 2.59
C TRP A 24 14.37 0.29 2.39
N PRO A 25 14.50 1.16 1.35
CA PRO A 25 13.68 2.36 1.22
C PRO A 25 12.17 2.10 1.12
N LYS A 26 11.74 1.01 0.49
CA LYS A 26 10.32 0.67 0.33
C LYS A 26 9.68 0.02 1.58
N ASN A 27 10.51 -0.45 2.51
CA ASN A 27 10.10 -0.83 3.87
C ASN A 27 11.31 -0.78 4.81
N PRO A 28 11.47 0.29 5.59
CA PRO A 28 12.62 0.49 6.48
C PRO A 28 12.69 -0.49 7.66
N ASN A 29 11.65 -1.30 7.90
CA ASN A 29 11.69 -2.39 8.87
C ASN A 29 12.50 -3.60 8.40
N ILE A 30 12.89 -3.64 7.12
CA ILE A 30 13.67 -4.71 6.49
C ILE A 30 15.02 -4.13 6.04
N CYS A 31 16.10 -4.89 6.18
CA CYS A 31 17.38 -4.46 5.63
C CYS A 31 17.53 -4.87 4.16
N GLY A 32 18.34 -4.12 3.42
CA GLY A 32 18.61 -4.40 2.01
C GLY A 32 19.23 -5.79 1.76
N ARG A 33 19.95 -6.35 2.75
CA ARG A 33 20.50 -7.72 2.64
C ARG A 33 19.41 -8.78 2.72
N CYS A 34 18.45 -8.65 3.63
CA CYS A 34 17.30 -9.55 3.70
C CYS A 34 16.44 -9.45 2.44
N PHE A 35 16.23 -8.23 1.96
CA PHE A 35 15.52 -8.02 0.70
C PHE A 35 16.22 -8.73 -0.47
N ARG A 36 17.55 -8.57 -0.65
CA ARG A 36 18.31 -9.28 -1.68
C ARG A 36 18.30 -10.81 -1.50
N ALA A 37 18.29 -11.30 -0.26
CA ALA A 37 18.17 -12.74 -0.01
C ALA A 37 16.82 -13.28 -0.45
N MET A 38 15.73 -12.52 -0.23
CA MET A 38 14.39 -12.84 -0.73
C MET A 38 14.37 -12.82 -2.27
N GLU A 39 14.97 -11.82 -2.89
CA GLU A 39 15.13 -11.73 -4.33
C GLU A 39 15.86 -12.96 -4.91
N THR A 40 16.96 -13.35 -4.30
CA THR A 40 17.75 -14.53 -4.73
C THR A 40 16.94 -15.81 -4.55
N ALA A 41 16.22 -15.96 -3.44
CA ALA A 41 15.39 -17.11 -3.19
C ALA A 41 14.23 -17.21 -4.21
N THR A 42 13.64 -16.09 -4.61
CA THR A 42 12.58 -16.07 -5.64
C THR A 42 13.11 -16.40 -7.03
N ARG A 43 14.35 -16.00 -7.37
CA ARG A 43 15.02 -16.41 -8.63
C ARG A 43 15.30 -17.90 -8.71
N SER A 44 15.57 -18.52 -7.57
CA SER A 44 15.87 -19.96 -7.47
C SER A 44 14.60 -20.81 -7.28
N CYS A 45 13.42 -20.21 -7.20
CA CYS A 45 12.17 -20.91 -7.03
C CYS A 45 11.77 -21.61 -8.36
N PRO A 46 11.41 -22.92 -8.34
CA PRO A 46 10.93 -23.65 -9.53
C PRO A 46 9.69 -23.04 -10.20
N ARG A 47 9.02 -22.11 -9.53
CA ARG A 47 7.88 -21.33 -10.05
C ARG A 47 8.29 -20.03 -10.73
N SER A 48 9.60 -19.72 -10.79
CA SER A 48 10.06 -18.57 -11.55
C SER A 48 9.82 -18.82 -13.04
N VAL A 49 9.09 -17.93 -13.68
CA VAL A 49 8.82 -18.03 -15.11
C VAL A 49 10.15 -17.71 -15.82
N ASP A 50 10.72 -18.69 -16.53
CA ASP A 50 11.91 -18.67 -17.38
C ASP A 50 13.28 -18.25 -16.76
N GLY A 51 13.40 -18.14 -15.45
CA GLY A 51 14.68 -17.81 -14.78
C GLY A 51 15.16 -16.37 -14.93
N SER A 52 14.53 -15.55 -15.79
CA SER A 52 14.85 -14.12 -15.99
C SER A 52 14.05 -13.21 -15.06
N ILE A 53 12.94 -13.69 -14.51
CA ILE A 53 12.00 -12.93 -13.68
C ILE A 53 12.14 -13.36 -12.23
N ALA A 54 12.59 -12.45 -11.37
CA ALA A 54 12.70 -12.68 -9.94
C ALA A 54 11.40 -12.31 -9.22
N GLY A 55 10.51 -13.28 -9.01
CA GLY A 55 9.23 -13.05 -8.35
C GLY A 55 8.36 -14.29 -8.28
N ALA A 56 7.20 -14.14 -7.72
CA ALA A 56 6.20 -15.19 -7.61
C ALA A 56 4.79 -14.61 -7.73
N GLU A 57 3.88 -15.43 -8.22
CA GLU A 57 2.45 -15.12 -8.15
C GLU A 57 1.94 -15.49 -6.75
N ILE A 58 1.53 -14.49 -5.99
CA ILE A 58 1.03 -14.65 -4.63
C ILE A 58 -0.30 -13.89 -4.45
N GLU A 59 -1.07 -14.32 -3.47
CA GLU A 59 -2.19 -13.51 -2.98
C GLU A 59 -1.65 -12.43 -2.05
N LEU A 60 -2.09 -11.18 -2.25
CA LEU A 60 -1.73 -10.04 -1.44
C LEU A 60 -2.89 -9.05 -1.40
N SER A 61 -2.84 -8.12 -0.45
CA SER A 61 -3.75 -6.98 -0.43
C SER A 61 -3.03 -5.71 -0.86
N MET A 62 -3.77 -4.83 -1.50
CA MET A 62 -3.29 -3.57 -2.07
C MET A 62 -4.16 -2.43 -1.56
N LEU A 63 -3.51 -1.36 -1.12
CA LEU A 63 -4.14 -0.09 -0.77
C LEU A 63 -3.72 0.94 -1.82
N PHE A 64 -4.70 1.59 -2.41
CA PHE A 64 -4.54 2.76 -3.24
C PHE A 64 -5.23 3.92 -2.54
N ALA A 65 -4.55 5.04 -2.35
CA ALA A 65 -5.14 6.24 -1.78
C ALA A 65 -4.70 7.47 -2.58
N ASP A 66 -5.68 8.27 -2.96
CA ASP A 66 -5.52 9.36 -3.91
C ASP A 66 -6.12 10.66 -3.38
N VAL A 67 -5.45 11.78 -3.62
CA VAL A 67 -5.90 13.11 -3.20
C VAL A 67 -7.03 13.59 -4.11
N ARG A 68 -8.24 13.62 -3.56
CA ARG A 68 -9.42 14.05 -4.31
C ARG A 68 -9.35 15.52 -4.70
N GLY A 69 -9.48 15.78 -5.99
CA GLY A 69 -9.46 17.15 -6.53
C GLY A 69 -8.09 17.83 -6.49
N SER A 70 -7.01 17.08 -6.47
CA SER A 70 -5.62 17.55 -6.47
C SER A 70 -5.34 18.61 -7.52
N SER A 71 -5.82 18.44 -8.74
CA SER A 71 -5.70 19.42 -9.83
C SER A 71 -6.40 20.75 -9.51
N LYS A 72 -7.50 20.74 -8.74
CA LYS A 72 -8.16 21.97 -8.27
C LYS A 72 -7.34 22.61 -7.16
N ILE A 73 -6.83 21.81 -6.20
CA ILE A 73 -5.96 22.28 -5.13
C ILE A 73 -4.70 22.94 -5.71
N ALA A 74 -4.05 22.29 -6.67
CA ALA A 74 -2.85 22.83 -7.34
C ALA A 74 -3.08 24.18 -8.02
N ARG A 75 -4.31 24.45 -8.48
CA ARG A 75 -4.66 25.76 -9.09
C ARG A 75 -4.94 26.87 -8.08
N THR A 76 -5.17 26.53 -6.81
CA THR A 76 -5.51 27.50 -5.74
C THR A 76 -4.30 27.95 -4.94
N MET A 77 -3.12 27.38 -5.16
CA MET A 77 -1.89 27.68 -4.41
C MET A 77 -0.68 27.73 -5.35
N SER A 78 0.42 28.25 -4.87
CA SER A 78 1.70 28.25 -5.61
C SER A 78 2.25 26.82 -5.75
N SER A 79 3.11 26.60 -6.76
CA SER A 79 3.78 25.31 -6.96
C SER A 79 4.61 24.88 -5.74
N VAL A 80 5.19 25.84 -5.01
CA VAL A 80 5.96 25.58 -3.79
C VAL A 80 5.06 25.12 -2.65
N GLU A 81 3.90 25.74 -2.47
CA GLU A 81 2.91 25.34 -1.45
C GLU A 81 2.33 23.96 -1.77
N PHE A 82 1.98 23.71 -3.03
CA PHE A 82 1.52 22.40 -3.47
C PHE A 82 2.58 21.32 -3.23
N THR A 83 3.85 21.59 -3.55
CA THR A 83 4.95 20.66 -3.28
C THR A 83 5.10 20.37 -1.77
N ARG A 84 4.96 21.40 -0.91
CA ARG A 84 4.99 21.19 0.55
C ARG A 84 3.81 20.32 1.03
N LEU A 85 2.61 20.55 0.49
CA LEU A 85 1.43 19.73 0.78
C LEU A 85 1.68 18.26 0.40
N MET A 86 2.15 18.01 -0.83
CA MET A 86 2.43 16.66 -1.32
C MET A 86 3.55 15.98 -0.52
N ASN A 87 4.62 16.69 -0.18
CA ASN A 87 5.69 16.16 0.66
C ASN A 87 5.18 15.78 2.07
N ARG A 88 4.25 16.57 2.64
CA ARG A 88 3.60 16.21 3.90
C ARG A 88 2.75 14.95 3.73
N PHE A 89 1.96 14.86 2.66
CA PHE A 89 1.14 13.70 2.34
C PHE A 89 1.99 12.44 2.18
N TYR A 90 3.07 12.49 1.38
CA TYR A 90 3.96 11.33 1.19
C TYR A 90 4.61 10.86 2.49
N ARG A 91 5.06 11.80 3.33
CA ARG A 91 5.66 11.46 4.63
C ARG A 91 4.65 10.78 5.55
N VAL A 92 3.47 11.36 5.73
CA VAL A 92 2.42 10.82 6.60
C VAL A 92 1.97 9.45 6.08
N SER A 93 1.77 9.30 4.77
CA SER A 93 1.39 8.02 4.16
C SER A 93 2.49 6.96 4.36
N SER A 94 3.76 7.33 4.19
CA SER A 94 4.89 6.42 4.44
C SER A 94 4.94 5.97 5.89
N ASP A 95 4.78 6.89 6.85
CA ASP A 95 4.84 6.59 8.27
C ASP A 95 3.71 5.59 8.66
N VAL A 96 2.49 5.80 8.16
CA VAL A 96 1.36 4.90 8.39
C VAL A 96 1.62 3.53 7.76
N LEU A 97 1.98 3.46 6.49
CA LEU A 97 2.25 2.22 5.77
C LEU A 97 3.39 1.41 6.40
N PHE A 98 4.49 2.06 6.75
CA PHE A 98 5.63 1.40 7.40
C PHE A 98 5.29 0.90 8.80
N GLY A 99 4.46 1.64 9.55
CA GLY A 99 3.95 1.21 10.85
C GLY A 99 3.21 -0.13 10.78
N MET A 100 2.51 -0.38 9.67
CA MET A 100 1.75 -1.60 9.39
C MET A 100 2.52 -2.65 8.58
N ASN A 101 3.83 -2.52 8.42
CA ASN A 101 4.72 -3.41 7.65
C ASN A 101 4.36 -3.54 6.16
N ALA A 102 3.62 -2.60 5.61
CA ALA A 102 3.38 -2.52 4.18
C ALA A 102 4.64 -2.12 3.43
N ILE A 103 4.72 -2.49 2.16
CA ILE A 103 5.69 -1.93 1.22
C ILE A 103 5.06 -0.71 0.59
N VAL A 104 5.73 0.44 0.66
CA VAL A 104 5.40 1.58 -0.19
C VAL A 104 5.90 1.26 -1.58
N GLU A 105 4.98 0.91 -2.47
CA GLU A 105 5.34 0.50 -3.83
C GLU A 105 5.79 1.71 -4.64
N LYS A 106 4.98 2.76 -4.67
CA LYS A 106 5.30 4.03 -5.32
C LYS A 106 4.40 5.18 -4.85
N PHE A 107 4.86 6.38 -5.16
CA PHE A 107 4.04 7.58 -5.21
C PHE A 107 3.88 7.99 -6.67
N VAL A 108 2.64 8.13 -7.13
CA VAL A 108 2.33 8.52 -8.51
C VAL A 108 1.52 9.81 -8.47
N GLY A 109 2.22 10.95 -8.61
CA GLY A 109 1.56 12.26 -8.52
C GLY A 109 0.92 12.48 -7.14
N ASP A 110 -0.37 12.34 -7.06
CA ASP A 110 -1.20 12.54 -5.86
C ASP A 110 -1.72 11.22 -5.26
N GLU A 111 -1.20 10.09 -5.74
CA GLU A 111 -1.56 8.75 -5.27
C GLU A 111 -0.42 8.07 -4.52
N VAL A 112 -0.76 7.31 -3.48
CA VAL A 112 0.14 6.36 -2.80
C VAL A 112 -0.37 4.94 -2.95
N VAL A 113 0.57 4.03 -3.25
CA VAL A 113 0.28 2.59 -3.37
C VAL A 113 1.02 1.82 -2.29
N GLY A 114 0.27 1.07 -1.50
CA GLY A 114 0.78 0.18 -0.46
C GLY A 114 0.50 -1.29 -0.77
N LEU A 115 1.52 -2.15 -0.62
CA LEU A 115 1.39 -3.60 -0.79
C LEU A 115 1.51 -4.29 0.56
N PHE A 116 0.56 -5.16 0.85
CA PHE A 116 0.47 -5.96 2.07
C PHE A 116 0.73 -7.43 1.69
N ILE A 117 1.99 -7.81 1.78
CA ILE A 117 2.47 -9.14 1.39
C ILE A 117 2.44 -10.04 2.63
N PRO A 118 1.79 -11.23 2.58
CA PRO A 118 1.65 -12.12 3.75
C PRO A 118 2.97 -12.42 4.48
N MET A 119 4.07 -12.54 3.76
CA MET A 119 5.39 -12.78 4.35
C MET A 119 5.88 -11.65 5.27
N LEU A 120 5.41 -10.41 5.07
CA LEU A 120 5.82 -9.24 5.82
C LEU A 120 4.75 -8.77 6.80
N THR A 121 3.50 -8.77 6.35
CA THR A 121 2.34 -8.26 7.09
C THR A 121 1.67 -9.37 7.92
N GLY A 122 1.90 -10.63 7.56
CA GLY A 122 1.25 -11.79 8.18
C GLY A 122 0.03 -12.27 7.40
N PRO A 123 -0.61 -13.35 7.86
CA PRO A 123 -1.77 -13.96 7.20
C PRO A 123 -2.98 -13.02 7.16
N GLU A 124 -3.09 -12.10 8.12
CA GLU A 124 -4.16 -11.10 8.23
C GLU A 124 -3.94 -9.87 7.33
N HIS A 125 -3.16 -10.01 6.26
CA HIS A 125 -2.75 -8.89 5.40
C HIS A 125 -3.93 -8.08 4.84
N ALA A 126 -5.08 -8.70 4.60
CA ALA A 126 -6.27 -8.02 4.10
C ALA A 126 -6.90 -7.12 5.19
N ARG A 127 -7.00 -7.62 6.43
CA ARG A 127 -7.48 -6.83 7.56
C ARG A 127 -6.55 -5.66 7.85
N VAL A 128 -5.25 -5.93 7.90
CA VAL A 128 -4.24 -4.88 8.11
C VAL A 128 -4.29 -3.81 7.01
N ALA A 129 -4.56 -4.19 5.76
CA ALA A 129 -4.72 -3.23 4.67
C ALA A 129 -5.90 -2.28 4.88
N VAL A 130 -7.05 -2.80 5.34
CA VAL A 130 -8.22 -1.96 5.64
C VAL A 130 -7.96 -1.07 6.87
N GLU A 131 -7.42 -1.60 7.95
CA GLU A 131 -7.01 -0.83 9.13
C GLU A 131 -6.01 0.29 8.75
N THR A 132 -5.10 0.00 7.82
CA THR A 132 -4.15 1.01 7.31
C THR A 132 -4.84 2.11 6.52
N ALA A 133 -5.81 1.78 5.69
CA ALA A 133 -6.59 2.77 4.95
C ALA A 133 -7.32 3.73 5.91
N GLN A 134 -7.90 3.20 6.99
CA GLN A 134 -8.56 4.00 8.02
C GLN A 134 -7.57 4.88 8.80
N ALA A 135 -6.44 4.29 9.22
CA ALA A 135 -5.36 5.03 9.87
C ALA A 135 -4.82 6.17 8.99
N LEU A 136 -4.76 5.96 7.68
CA LEU A 136 -4.35 6.98 6.72
C LEU A 136 -5.37 8.11 6.61
N LEU A 137 -6.66 7.81 6.55
CA LEU A 137 -7.71 8.83 6.59
C LEU A 137 -7.66 9.62 7.92
N GLN A 138 -7.51 8.95 9.06
CA GLN A 138 -7.35 9.61 10.36
C GLN A 138 -6.13 10.52 10.39
N ALA A 139 -4.97 10.03 9.93
CA ALA A 139 -3.72 10.80 9.92
C ALA A 139 -3.77 12.02 8.99
N THR A 140 -4.68 12.02 8.02
CA THR A 140 -4.94 13.16 7.13
C THR A 140 -6.06 14.08 7.62
N GLY A 141 -6.64 13.79 8.81
CA GLY A 141 -7.61 14.64 9.49
C GLY A 141 -9.06 14.34 9.18
N HIS A 142 -9.35 13.24 8.46
CA HIS A 142 -10.73 12.81 8.27
C HIS A 142 -11.33 12.36 9.61
N GLY A 143 -12.58 12.68 9.85
CA GLY A 143 -13.28 12.39 11.10
C GLY A 143 -12.98 13.37 12.25
N THR A 144 -12.15 14.40 12.05
CA THR A 144 -11.93 15.48 13.01
C THR A 144 -12.91 16.64 12.78
N ALA A 145 -13.12 17.46 13.82
CA ALA A 145 -14.00 18.64 13.72
C ALA A 145 -13.47 19.68 12.72
N GLU A 146 -12.15 19.79 12.58
CA GLU A 146 -11.48 20.71 11.63
C GLU A 146 -11.51 20.20 10.19
N GLY A 147 -11.85 18.92 9.99
CA GLY A 147 -11.83 18.26 8.69
C GLY A 147 -10.40 17.92 8.20
N PRO A 148 -10.31 17.30 7.02
CA PRO A 148 -9.02 16.84 6.50
C PRO A 148 -8.16 17.99 5.99
N TRP A 149 -6.85 17.96 6.32
CA TRP A 149 -5.88 18.90 5.76
C TRP A 149 -5.50 18.53 4.31
N VAL A 150 -5.82 17.31 3.87
CA VAL A 150 -5.80 16.84 2.48
C VAL A 150 -6.97 15.88 2.27
N PRO A 151 -7.83 16.12 1.27
CA PRO A 151 -8.97 15.25 1.00
C PRO A 151 -8.52 13.96 0.34
N LEU A 152 -8.74 12.81 0.96
CA LEU A 152 -8.39 11.49 0.42
C LEU A 152 -9.63 10.65 0.12
N GLY A 153 -9.54 9.86 -0.95
CA GLY A 153 -10.32 8.65 -1.17
C GLY A 153 -9.39 7.46 -1.27
N ALA A 154 -9.80 6.31 -0.77
CA ALA A 154 -8.97 5.12 -0.75
C ALA A 154 -9.72 3.88 -1.24
N ALA A 155 -8.96 2.86 -1.67
CA ALA A 155 -9.51 1.55 -1.96
C ALA A 155 -8.58 0.44 -1.48
N VAL A 156 -9.17 -0.67 -1.06
CA VAL A 156 -8.47 -1.90 -0.69
C VAL A 156 -9.00 -3.05 -1.54
N HIS A 157 -8.09 -3.74 -2.19
CA HIS A 157 -8.40 -4.95 -2.95
C HIS A 157 -7.46 -6.09 -2.57
N THR A 158 -7.96 -7.32 -2.63
CA THR A 158 -7.16 -8.54 -2.41
C THR A 158 -7.26 -9.41 -3.65
N GLY A 159 -6.12 -9.92 -4.11
CA GLY A 159 -6.07 -10.79 -5.27
C GLY A 159 -4.69 -11.36 -5.53
N ARG A 160 -4.60 -12.27 -6.48
CA ARG A 160 -3.34 -12.90 -6.89
C ARG A 160 -2.66 -12.06 -7.95
N ALA A 161 -1.43 -11.63 -7.67
CA ALA A 161 -0.61 -10.86 -8.59
C ALA A 161 0.83 -11.37 -8.57
N PHE A 162 1.56 -11.10 -9.64
CA PHE A 162 3.01 -11.28 -9.63
C PHE A 162 3.62 -10.22 -8.70
N VAL A 163 4.46 -10.66 -7.77
CA VAL A 163 5.23 -9.78 -6.89
C VAL A 163 6.70 -10.14 -7.04
N GLY A 164 7.50 -9.16 -7.39
CA GLY A 164 8.91 -9.43 -7.63
C GLY A 164 9.67 -8.24 -8.19
N ILE A 165 10.84 -8.52 -8.73
CA ILE A 165 11.69 -7.53 -9.37
C ILE A 165 11.44 -7.54 -10.86
N VAL A 166 11.04 -6.40 -11.36
CA VAL A 166 10.95 -6.13 -12.79
C VAL A 166 12.16 -5.30 -13.21
N SER A 167 12.84 -5.73 -14.23
CA SER A 167 14.11 -5.15 -14.66
C SER A 167 14.03 -4.74 -16.12
N SER A 168 14.50 -3.53 -16.42
CA SER A 168 14.77 -3.06 -17.78
C SER A 168 16.23 -2.62 -17.87
N GLY A 169 17.13 -3.55 -18.17
CA GLY A 169 18.57 -3.28 -18.24
C GLY A 169 19.16 -2.84 -16.90
N ALA A 170 19.63 -1.61 -16.79
CA ALA A 170 20.26 -1.07 -15.58
C ALA A 170 19.28 -0.72 -14.45
N ASN A 171 18.00 -0.61 -14.75
CA ASN A 171 16.98 -0.24 -13.77
C ASN A 171 16.19 -1.49 -13.35
N SER A 172 16.16 -1.76 -12.06
CA SER A 172 15.32 -2.80 -11.48
C SER A 172 14.47 -2.20 -10.36
N ASP A 173 13.19 -2.56 -10.34
CA ASP A 173 12.26 -2.12 -9.31
C ASP A 173 11.48 -3.30 -8.76
N PHE A 174 11.25 -3.27 -7.44
CA PHE A 174 10.36 -4.22 -6.78
C PHE A 174 8.95 -3.71 -6.89
N THR A 175 8.08 -4.48 -7.51
CA THR A 175 6.70 -4.09 -7.80
C THR A 175 5.77 -5.30 -7.78
N ALA A 176 4.49 -5.04 -7.83
CA ALA A 176 3.48 -6.02 -8.13
C ALA A 176 2.86 -5.73 -9.51
N LEU A 177 2.56 -6.78 -10.27
CA LEU A 177 1.96 -6.68 -11.59
C LEU A 177 0.80 -7.66 -11.73
N GLY A 178 -0.24 -7.23 -12.41
CA GLY A 178 -1.40 -8.06 -12.73
C GLY A 178 -2.71 -7.29 -12.67
N ASP A 179 -3.76 -7.94 -13.10
CA ASP A 179 -5.11 -7.39 -13.14
C ASP A 179 -5.61 -6.85 -11.78
N PRO A 180 -5.33 -7.51 -10.63
CA PRO A 180 -5.75 -7.01 -9.32
C PRO A 180 -5.24 -5.59 -8.98
N LEU A 181 -4.06 -5.20 -9.47
CA LEU A 181 -3.58 -3.82 -9.25
C LEU A 181 -4.39 -2.81 -10.05
N ASN A 182 -4.71 -3.14 -11.31
CA ASN A 182 -5.56 -2.30 -12.14
C ASN A 182 -6.96 -2.18 -11.54
N ALA A 183 -7.50 -3.28 -11.02
CA ALA A 183 -8.78 -3.30 -10.33
C ALA A 183 -8.75 -2.41 -9.08
N ALA A 184 -7.72 -2.49 -8.25
CA ALA A 184 -7.54 -1.66 -7.06
C ALA A 184 -7.42 -0.16 -7.41
N ALA A 185 -6.61 0.20 -8.40
CA ALA A 185 -6.46 1.57 -8.87
C ALA A 185 -7.79 2.13 -9.40
N HIS A 186 -8.50 1.33 -10.19
CA HIS A 186 -9.80 1.72 -10.72
C HIS A 186 -10.84 1.87 -9.61
N LEU A 187 -10.84 0.97 -8.63
CA LEU A 187 -11.70 1.08 -7.45
C LEU A 187 -11.42 2.38 -6.70
N ALA A 188 -10.14 2.72 -6.45
CA ALA A 188 -9.75 3.95 -5.79
C ALA A 188 -10.25 5.21 -6.50
N SER A 189 -10.31 5.20 -7.82
CA SER A 189 -10.81 6.34 -8.60
C SER A 189 -12.28 6.68 -8.34
N HIS A 190 -13.07 5.72 -7.82
CA HIS A 190 -14.51 5.89 -7.49
C HIS A 190 -14.74 6.25 -6.03
N ALA A 191 -13.74 6.20 -5.16
CA ALA A 191 -13.89 6.59 -3.78
C ALA A 191 -14.10 8.11 -3.65
N ALA A 192 -15.11 8.54 -2.91
CA ALA A 192 -15.29 9.93 -2.57
C ALA A 192 -14.33 10.37 -1.44
N VAL A 193 -14.35 11.65 -1.09
CA VAL A 193 -13.57 12.18 0.03
C VAL A 193 -14.00 11.51 1.34
N GLY A 194 -13.05 10.91 2.04
CA GLY A 194 -13.30 10.22 3.31
C GLY A 194 -13.84 8.79 3.17
N GLU A 195 -14.01 8.28 1.94
CA GLU A 195 -14.42 6.91 1.68
C GLU A 195 -13.24 5.96 1.50
N ILE A 196 -13.44 4.73 1.95
CA ILE A 196 -12.62 3.57 1.65
C ILE A 196 -13.49 2.55 0.93
N LEU A 197 -13.21 2.29 -0.33
CA LEU A 197 -13.88 1.22 -1.08
C LEU A 197 -13.14 -0.10 -0.87
N VAL A 198 -13.79 -1.05 -0.23
CA VAL A 198 -13.24 -2.38 0.03
C VAL A 198 -13.89 -3.38 -0.90
N SER A 199 -13.13 -3.99 -1.80
CA SER A 199 -13.68 -5.02 -2.69
C SER A 199 -14.24 -6.20 -1.91
N VAL A 200 -15.21 -6.91 -2.48
CA VAL A 200 -15.76 -8.15 -1.86
C VAL A 200 -14.66 -9.14 -1.51
N ALA A 201 -13.65 -9.30 -2.38
CA ALA A 201 -12.51 -10.17 -2.12
C ALA A 201 -11.72 -9.72 -0.88
N ALA A 202 -11.44 -8.42 -0.75
CA ALA A 202 -10.74 -7.88 0.42
C ALA A 202 -11.58 -7.98 1.69
N ALA A 203 -12.88 -7.69 1.62
CA ALA A 203 -13.79 -7.83 2.75
C ALA A 203 -13.86 -9.28 3.26
N SER A 204 -14.00 -10.24 2.34
CA SER A 204 -14.02 -11.67 2.69
C SER A 204 -12.72 -12.14 3.32
N SER A 205 -11.57 -11.70 2.77
CA SER A 205 -10.24 -12.09 3.28
C SER A 205 -9.87 -11.36 4.59
N SER A 206 -10.47 -10.19 4.86
CA SER A 206 -10.20 -9.42 6.06
C SER A 206 -11.01 -9.87 7.28
N GLY A 207 -12.10 -10.60 7.07
CA GLY A 207 -13.05 -10.96 8.12
C GLY A 207 -13.84 -9.76 8.70
N ILE A 208 -13.86 -8.64 7.99
CA ILE A 208 -14.62 -7.45 8.42
C ILE A 208 -16.10 -7.72 8.28
N ASP A 209 -16.87 -7.36 9.31
CA ASP A 209 -18.32 -7.34 9.22
C ASP A 209 -18.79 -6.18 8.33
N ALA A 210 -18.97 -6.47 7.06
CA ALA A 210 -19.49 -5.50 6.08
C ALA A 210 -21.03 -5.53 5.95
N THR A 211 -21.76 -6.23 6.84
CA THR A 211 -23.21 -6.38 6.74
C THR A 211 -23.98 -5.07 6.87
N ARG A 212 -23.39 -4.08 7.53
CA ARG A 212 -23.95 -2.74 7.71
C ARG A 212 -23.36 -1.69 6.77
N ALA A 213 -22.34 -2.06 5.99
CA ALA A 213 -21.73 -1.14 5.05
C ALA A 213 -22.57 -1.00 3.78
N GLU A 214 -22.59 0.20 3.22
CA GLU A 214 -23.17 0.42 1.90
C GLU A 214 -22.45 -0.45 0.87
N ARG A 215 -23.18 -1.24 0.10
CA ARG A 215 -22.66 -1.95 -1.05
C ARG A 215 -22.83 -1.10 -2.29
N ARG A 216 -21.73 -0.92 -3.03
CA ARG A 216 -21.71 -0.17 -4.28
C ARG A 216 -21.33 -1.06 -5.43
N ASP A 217 -22.22 -1.17 -6.42
CA ASP A 217 -21.97 -1.90 -7.65
C ASP A 217 -21.20 -1.00 -8.62
N LEU A 218 -20.01 -1.46 -9.00
CA LEU A 218 -19.14 -0.72 -9.90
C LEU A 218 -18.88 -1.56 -11.16
N SER A 219 -18.97 -0.91 -12.32
CA SER A 219 -18.59 -1.55 -13.59
C SER A 219 -17.19 -1.09 -13.98
N LEU A 220 -16.19 -1.93 -13.74
CA LEU A 220 -14.80 -1.64 -14.01
C LEU A 220 -14.39 -2.24 -15.37
N LYS A 221 -14.25 -1.41 -16.41
CA LYS A 221 -13.83 -1.83 -17.76
C LYS A 221 -14.62 -3.06 -18.30
N GLY A 222 -15.93 -3.11 -18.03
CA GLY A 222 -16.79 -4.22 -18.45
C GLY A 222 -16.82 -5.43 -17.50
N HIS A 223 -16.08 -5.41 -16.38
CA HIS A 223 -16.18 -6.40 -15.33
C HIS A 223 -16.95 -5.82 -14.14
N PRO A 224 -18.04 -6.46 -13.67
CA PRO A 224 -18.72 -6.03 -12.46
C PRO A 224 -17.78 -6.24 -11.27
N MET A 225 -17.66 -5.22 -10.44
CA MET A 225 -16.94 -5.30 -9.18
C MET A 225 -17.77 -4.64 -8.09
N ASP A 226 -18.13 -5.42 -7.10
CA ASP A 226 -18.83 -4.92 -5.94
C ASP A 226 -17.83 -4.50 -4.87
N ALA A 227 -18.13 -3.41 -4.20
CA ALA A 227 -17.35 -2.92 -3.08
C ALA A 227 -18.23 -2.50 -1.93
N PHE A 228 -17.70 -2.58 -0.73
CA PHE A 228 -18.27 -2.02 0.48
C PHE A 228 -17.66 -0.64 0.74
N VAL A 229 -18.49 0.30 1.13
CA VAL A 229 -18.06 1.66 1.49
C VAL A 229 -17.82 1.71 2.99
N LEU A 230 -16.59 1.98 3.38
CA LEU A 230 -16.22 2.20 4.78
C LEU A 230 -15.79 3.65 5.00
N GLY A 231 -16.03 4.16 6.20
CA GLY A 231 -15.51 5.43 6.69
C GLY A 231 -14.38 5.24 7.71
N VAL A 232 -13.97 6.34 8.31
CA VAL A 232 -12.90 6.39 9.32
C VAL A 232 -13.23 5.57 10.58
N SER A 233 -14.52 5.42 10.94
CA SER A 233 -14.98 4.84 12.21
C SER A 233 -15.54 3.42 12.09
N ASP A 234 -15.65 2.85 10.91
CA ASP A 234 -16.41 1.61 10.70
C ASP A 234 -15.66 0.31 11.06
N ALA A 235 -14.37 0.39 11.42
CA ALA A 235 -13.54 -0.79 11.71
C ALA A 235 -13.57 -1.27 13.17
N ALA A 236 -14.18 -0.56 14.06
CA ALA A 236 -14.14 -0.87 15.50
C ALA A 236 -15.06 -2.02 15.95
N ALA A 237 -15.71 -2.73 15.04
CA ALA A 237 -16.76 -3.72 15.35
C ALA A 237 -16.36 -5.18 15.12
N ALA A 238 -15.05 -5.51 15.08
CA ALA A 238 -14.58 -6.90 15.05
C ALA A 238 -13.83 -7.22 16.34
N SER A 239 -14.56 -7.57 17.39
CA SER A 239 -14.05 -8.19 18.61
C SER A 239 -14.35 -9.68 18.65
#